data_316e453277ee4e06dcf879e6b4d55809
#
_entry.id   316e453277ee4e06dcf879e6b4d55809
#
_cell.length_a   1.000
_cell.length_b   1.000
_cell.length_c   1.000
_cell.angle_alpha   90.00
_cell.angle_beta   90.00
_cell.angle_gamma   90.00
#
_symmetry.space_group_name_H-M   'P 1'
#
loop_
_entity.id
_entity.type
_entity.pdbx_description
1 polymer ?
#
loop_
_entity_poly.entity_id
_entity_poly.type
_entity_poly.pdbx_seq_one_letter_code
_entity_poly.pdbx_strand_id
1 'polypeptide(L)'
;SENLSLNDVKARYDAQCKRVLSQKEILAWILARTVKEFKGMSVEEIIPCIEGTPEVSSIPVDAGKTNVARIYPETAVKGKEHQPERIVGMTNEDAVPDEGEIYYDIRFYANIPGGQGVIRLIINLEAQKSYYPGYEIVTRGIFYSARMISAQLGTEFTHSGYNDIKKVYSIWICMDAPKKVGNAIAEYRLQKHDILPGIPDKPEAYDKISIVMINLSDKAETEDGLLDMLNLLFSDKITYHEKKEKLEEKYQLHMSDQLGKEMHLMCNLSDLVEEHGIQQGIQQGMKRGVQSGIQRGRKYGMEEKSREIAKKLLKLGTMSEEEILQVTEISKEQLDKIKETL
;
A
#
# COMPACT_ATOMS: atom_id res chain seq x y z
N SER A 1 -17.43 22.20 -7.36
CA SER A 1 -16.76 20.90 -7.26
C SER A 1 -15.28 21.13 -7.47
N GLU A 2 -14.48 20.94 -6.40
CA GLU A 2 -13.03 21.00 -6.45
C GLU A 2 -12.52 19.92 -7.40
N ASN A 3 -11.73 20.32 -8.39
CA ASN A 3 -11.01 19.39 -9.26
C ASN A 3 -9.89 18.72 -8.43
N LEU A 4 -10.24 17.62 -7.76
CA LEU A 4 -9.28 16.81 -7.02
C LEU A 4 -8.31 16.15 -8.00
N SER A 5 -7.02 16.19 -7.72
CA SER A 5 -6.05 15.43 -8.50
C SER A 5 -6.21 13.93 -8.23
N LEU A 6 -5.78 13.06 -9.16
CA LEU A 6 -5.77 11.61 -8.95
C LEU A 6 -4.99 11.22 -7.67
N ASN A 7 -3.91 11.95 -7.35
CA ASN A 7 -3.12 11.69 -6.14
C ASN A 7 -3.93 12.00 -4.87
N ASP A 8 -4.75 13.08 -4.87
CA ASP A 8 -5.61 13.41 -3.73
C ASP A 8 -6.70 12.35 -3.53
N VAL A 9 -7.30 11.85 -4.62
CA VAL A 9 -8.31 10.79 -4.54
C VAL A 9 -7.70 9.49 -4.03
N LYS A 10 -6.50 9.11 -4.50
CA LYS A 10 -5.76 7.94 -3.99
C LYS A 10 -5.44 8.06 -2.51
N ALA A 11 -4.96 9.22 -2.06
CA ALA A 11 -4.66 9.45 -0.64
C ALA A 11 -5.93 9.33 0.24
N ARG A 12 -7.08 9.84 -0.24
CA ARG A 12 -8.37 9.68 0.44
C ARG A 12 -8.83 8.23 0.48
N TYR A 13 -8.65 7.48 -0.61
CA TYR A 13 -8.95 6.05 -0.65
C TYR A 13 -8.09 5.26 0.34
N ASP A 14 -6.78 5.50 0.39
CA ASP A 14 -5.87 4.85 1.32
C ASP A 14 -6.25 5.15 2.79
N ALA A 15 -6.59 6.41 3.10
CA ALA A 15 -7.10 6.78 4.42
C ALA A 15 -8.43 6.09 4.76
N GLN A 16 -9.30 5.90 3.77
CA GLN A 16 -10.58 5.24 3.96
C GLN A 16 -10.42 3.72 4.16
N CYS A 17 -9.48 3.07 3.45
CA CYS A 17 -9.11 1.67 3.72
C CYS A 17 -8.67 1.46 5.18
N LYS A 18 -7.85 2.39 5.72
CA LYS A 18 -7.42 2.33 7.13
C LYS A 18 -8.60 2.45 8.10
N ARG A 19 -9.59 3.32 7.79
CA ARG A 19 -10.81 3.44 8.61
C ARG A 19 -11.65 2.17 8.60
N VAL A 20 -11.79 1.52 7.45
CA VAL A 20 -12.46 0.21 7.36
C VAL A 20 -11.70 -0.84 8.15
N LEU A 21 -10.38 -0.93 8.01
CA LEU A 21 -9.54 -1.86 8.76
C LEU A 21 -9.56 -1.63 10.27
N SER A 22 -9.78 -0.40 10.72
CA SER A 22 -9.86 -0.06 12.15
C SER A 22 -11.17 -0.47 12.83
N GLN A 23 -12.17 -0.93 12.05
CA GLN A 23 -13.43 -1.42 12.62
C GLN A 23 -13.19 -2.73 13.38
N LYS A 24 -13.73 -2.84 14.60
CA LYS A 24 -13.48 -3.98 15.50
C LYS A 24 -13.86 -5.32 14.89
N GLU A 25 -14.90 -5.33 14.08
CA GLU A 25 -15.35 -6.51 13.36
C GLU A 25 -14.28 -7.04 12.39
N ILE A 26 -13.63 -6.14 11.65
CA ILE A 26 -12.55 -6.49 10.72
C ILE A 26 -11.28 -6.85 11.49
N LEU A 27 -10.92 -6.07 12.52
CA LEU A 27 -9.77 -6.35 13.36
C LEU A 27 -9.89 -7.73 14.02
N ALA A 28 -11.05 -8.09 14.53
CA ALA A 28 -11.28 -9.38 15.19
C ALA A 28 -11.02 -10.55 14.22
N TRP A 29 -11.45 -10.45 12.96
CA TRP A 29 -11.12 -11.44 11.92
C TRP A 29 -9.63 -11.58 11.69
N ILE A 30 -8.91 -10.46 11.61
CA ILE A 30 -7.45 -10.44 11.43
C ILE A 30 -6.77 -11.09 12.65
N LEU A 31 -7.18 -10.69 13.87
CA LEU A 31 -6.60 -11.18 15.12
C LEU A 31 -6.86 -12.67 15.33
N ALA A 32 -8.05 -13.16 15.03
CA ALA A 32 -8.42 -14.57 15.14
C ALA A 32 -7.48 -15.47 14.35
N ARG A 33 -7.02 -15.01 13.19
CA ARG A 33 -6.17 -15.79 12.29
C ARG A 33 -4.68 -15.59 12.54
N THR A 34 -4.26 -14.42 13.01
CA THR A 34 -2.84 -14.01 13.00
C THR A 34 -2.21 -13.90 14.39
N VAL A 35 -3.01 -13.76 15.44
CA VAL A 35 -2.52 -13.58 16.81
C VAL A 35 -2.69 -14.88 17.59
N LYS A 36 -1.57 -15.46 18.00
CA LYS A 36 -1.52 -16.77 18.68
C LYS A 36 -2.41 -16.84 19.92
N GLU A 37 -2.46 -15.76 20.67
CA GLU A 37 -3.20 -15.65 21.94
C GLU A 37 -4.73 -15.70 21.75
N PHE A 38 -5.21 -15.43 20.53
CA PHE A 38 -6.64 -15.53 20.16
C PHE A 38 -7.01 -16.87 19.52
N LYS A 39 -6.05 -17.80 19.42
CA LYS A 39 -6.31 -19.11 18.78
C LYS A 39 -7.44 -19.88 19.48
N GLY A 40 -8.48 -20.19 18.72
CA GLY A 40 -9.66 -20.93 19.19
C GLY A 40 -10.80 -20.07 19.71
N MET A 41 -10.62 -18.74 19.75
CA MET A 41 -11.69 -17.80 20.05
C MET A 41 -12.46 -17.44 18.77
N SER A 42 -13.77 -17.23 18.92
CA SER A 42 -14.60 -16.70 17.83
C SER A 42 -14.39 -15.19 17.63
N VAL A 43 -14.83 -14.67 16.49
CA VAL A 43 -14.73 -13.24 16.20
C VAL A 43 -15.50 -12.40 17.24
N GLU A 44 -16.68 -12.88 17.66
CA GLU A 44 -17.55 -12.25 18.65
C GLU A 44 -16.88 -12.19 20.04
N GLU A 45 -16.11 -13.22 20.39
CA GLU A 45 -15.33 -13.25 21.64
C GLU A 45 -14.12 -12.32 21.61
N ILE A 46 -13.57 -12.03 20.41
CA ILE A 46 -12.40 -11.17 20.24
C ILE A 46 -12.78 -9.68 20.24
N ILE A 47 -13.92 -9.31 19.66
CA ILE A 47 -14.37 -7.91 19.59
C ILE A 47 -14.26 -7.18 20.94
N PRO A 48 -14.77 -7.71 22.06
CA PRO A 48 -14.67 -7.04 23.36
C PRO A 48 -13.24 -6.99 23.93
N CYS A 49 -12.32 -7.79 23.40
CA CYS A 49 -10.90 -7.76 23.81
C CYS A 49 -10.16 -6.56 23.23
N ILE A 50 -10.66 -5.93 22.17
CA ILE A 50 -10.05 -4.73 21.54
C ILE A 50 -10.41 -3.51 22.38
N GLU A 51 -9.39 -2.90 23.02
CA GLU A 51 -9.56 -1.76 23.93
C GLU A 51 -9.88 -0.47 23.16
N GLY A 52 -10.87 0.27 23.63
CA GLY A 52 -11.25 1.58 23.09
C GLY A 52 -11.72 1.56 21.63
N THR A 53 -11.58 2.68 20.97
CA THR A 53 -11.70 2.83 19.51
C THR A 53 -10.29 2.90 18.94
N PRO A 54 -9.89 2.00 18.04
CA PRO A 54 -8.56 2.05 17.44
C PRO A 54 -8.32 3.40 16.76
N GLU A 55 -7.19 4.04 17.07
CA GLU A 55 -6.82 5.29 16.42
C GLU A 55 -6.29 5.02 15.00
N VAL A 56 -6.73 5.86 14.07
CA VAL A 56 -6.26 5.85 12.68
C VAL A 56 -5.46 7.10 12.43
N SER A 57 -4.23 6.97 11.95
CA SER A 57 -3.44 8.12 11.54
C SER A 57 -4.08 8.80 10.34
N SER A 58 -4.29 10.11 10.44
CA SER A 58 -4.74 10.95 9.34
C SER A 58 -3.60 11.44 8.43
N ILE A 59 -2.36 11.15 8.82
CA ILE A 59 -1.15 11.58 8.10
C ILE A 59 -0.68 10.44 7.22
N PRO A 60 -0.64 10.60 5.87
CA PRO A 60 -0.06 9.60 4.99
C PRO A 60 1.43 9.46 5.31
N VAL A 61 1.86 8.27 5.70
CA VAL A 61 3.29 7.96 5.82
C VAL A 61 3.79 7.62 4.42
N ASP A 62 4.36 8.61 3.72
CA ASP A 62 5.08 8.35 2.48
C ASP A 62 6.24 7.39 2.77
N ALA A 63 6.34 6.32 1.99
CA ALA A 63 7.46 5.39 2.05
C ALA A 63 8.76 6.18 1.88
N GLY A 64 9.63 6.16 2.89
CA GLY A 64 10.92 6.87 2.89
C GLY A 64 10.95 8.25 3.56
N LYS A 65 9.83 8.79 4.01
CA LYS A 65 9.79 10.00 4.85
C LYS A 65 9.64 9.64 6.32
N THR A 66 10.59 8.89 6.87
CA THR A 66 10.89 8.94 8.29
C THR A 66 11.37 10.36 8.61
N ASN A 67 10.89 10.94 9.68
CA ASN A 67 11.04 12.32 10.17
C ASN A 67 12.42 12.99 10.10
N VAL A 68 13.11 12.98 8.98
CA VAL A 68 14.33 13.78 8.75
C VAL A 68 14.04 15.28 8.79
N ALA A 69 12.77 15.69 8.58
CA ALA A 69 12.39 17.11 8.51
C ALA A 69 12.41 17.86 9.85
N ARG A 70 12.52 17.18 11.00
CA ARG A 70 12.56 17.84 12.33
C ARG A 70 13.93 17.91 13.00
N ILE A 71 14.98 17.37 12.36
CA ILE A 71 16.37 17.52 12.87
C ILE A 71 16.89 18.95 12.64
N TYR A 72 16.24 19.79 11.82
CA TYR A 72 16.61 21.18 11.56
C TYR A 72 15.44 22.12 11.85
N PRO A 73 15.41 22.79 13.03
CA PRO A 73 14.26 23.61 13.46
C PRO A 73 14.18 25.03 12.84
N GLU A 74 14.91 25.38 11.79
CA GLU A 74 15.02 26.79 11.37
C GLU A 74 14.06 27.26 10.25
N THR A 75 13.06 26.47 9.81
CA THR A 75 12.10 26.94 8.78
C THR A 75 10.62 26.65 9.05
N ALA A 76 10.21 26.56 10.29
CA ALA A 76 8.80 26.35 10.60
C ALA A 76 8.01 27.67 10.55
N VAL A 77 7.27 27.87 9.45
CA VAL A 77 6.23 28.90 9.34
C VAL A 77 5.07 28.52 10.27
N LYS A 78 4.70 29.43 11.17
CA LYS A 78 3.58 29.31 12.11
C LYS A 78 2.25 29.07 11.37
N GLY A 79 1.68 27.90 11.49
CA GLY A 79 0.31 27.55 11.11
C GLY A 79 -0.46 27.09 12.35
N LYS A 80 -1.67 27.61 12.52
CA LYS A 80 -2.54 27.54 13.70
C LYS A 80 -2.76 26.12 14.23
N GLU A 81 -2.59 25.98 15.55
CA GLU A 81 -2.95 24.83 16.36
C GLU A 81 -4.44 24.50 16.24
N HIS A 82 -4.75 23.30 15.73
CA HIS A 82 -5.97 22.59 16.08
C HIS A 82 -5.57 21.51 17.08
N GLN A 83 -6.00 21.67 18.32
CA GLN A 83 -5.87 20.64 19.34
C GLN A 83 -6.86 19.50 18.99
N PRO A 84 -6.40 18.25 18.83
CA PRO A 84 -7.32 17.12 18.72
C PRO A 84 -7.90 16.81 20.12
N GLU A 85 -9.21 16.57 20.17
CA GLU A 85 -9.88 16.05 21.35
C GLU A 85 -9.23 14.74 21.80
N ARG A 86 -8.84 14.68 23.08
CA ARG A 86 -8.26 13.50 23.70
C ARG A 86 -9.32 12.39 23.81
N ILE A 87 -9.25 11.41 22.92
CA ILE A 87 -9.90 10.11 23.13
C ILE A 87 -8.88 9.23 23.86
N VAL A 88 -9.32 8.55 24.92
CA VAL A 88 -8.50 7.64 25.73
C VAL A 88 -8.21 6.37 24.93
N GLY A 89 -7.16 6.39 24.14
CA GLY A 89 -6.59 5.30 23.35
C GLY A 89 -5.06 5.48 23.31
N MET A 90 -4.33 4.48 22.79
CA MET A 90 -2.90 4.68 22.50
C MET A 90 -2.74 5.75 21.45
N THR A 91 -1.83 6.68 21.66
CA THR A 91 -1.46 7.64 20.61
C THR A 91 -0.77 6.89 19.47
N ASN A 92 -1.10 7.23 18.22
CA ASN A 92 -0.42 6.70 17.04
C ASN A 92 0.99 7.30 16.86
N GLU A 93 1.38 8.21 17.74
CA GLU A 93 2.67 8.87 17.75
C GLU A 93 3.57 8.24 18.82
N ASP A 94 4.78 7.91 18.43
CA ASP A 94 5.81 7.40 19.33
C ASP A 94 7.03 8.29 19.22
N ALA A 95 7.17 9.22 20.16
CA ALA A 95 8.27 10.15 20.24
C ALA A 95 9.27 9.64 21.31
N VAL A 96 10.41 9.12 20.86
CA VAL A 96 11.54 8.86 21.75
C VAL A 96 12.50 10.04 21.62
N PRO A 97 12.94 10.66 22.72
CA PRO A 97 13.94 11.73 22.66
C PRO A 97 15.14 11.31 21.82
N ASP A 98 15.55 12.14 20.88
CA ASP A 98 16.67 11.96 19.95
C ASP A 98 16.52 10.86 18.87
N GLU A 99 15.39 10.14 18.78
CA GLU A 99 15.17 9.09 17.77
C GLU A 99 14.11 9.42 16.70
N GLY A 100 13.46 10.58 16.80
CA GLY A 100 12.37 11.01 15.89
C GLY A 100 11.01 10.36 16.22
N GLU A 101 9.97 10.80 15.51
CA GLU A 101 8.60 10.30 15.67
C GLU A 101 8.28 9.24 14.62
N ILE A 102 7.53 8.21 15.01
CA ILE A 102 6.97 7.19 14.11
C ILE A 102 5.46 7.29 14.21
N TYR A 103 4.80 7.27 13.05
CA TYR A 103 3.35 7.24 12.95
C TYR A 103 2.91 5.84 12.53
N TYR A 104 2.01 5.24 13.31
CA TYR A 104 1.39 3.96 13.04
C TYR A 104 0.06 4.17 12.34
N ASP A 105 -0.27 3.32 11.37
CA ASP A 105 -1.56 3.42 10.68
C ASP A 105 -2.72 3.18 11.64
N ILE A 106 -2.71 2.05 12.34
CA ILE A 106 -3.73 1.67 13.34
C ILE A 106 -3.00 1.07 14.54
N ARG A 107 -3.15 1.64 15.72
CA ARG A 107 -2.53 1.15 16.96
C ARG A 107 -3.56 1.01 18.07
N PHE A 108 -3.54 -0.10 18.79
CA PHE A 108 -4.48 -0.40 19.87
C PHE A 108 -3.94 -1.45 20.82
N TYR A 109 -4.58 -1.52 22.00
CA TYR A 109 -4.38 -2.63 22.94
C TYR A 109 -5.43 -3.73 22.71
N ALA A 110 -4.99 -4.96 22.87
CA ALA A 110 -5.88 -6.10 22.97
C ALA A 110 -5.69 -6.79 24.35
N ASN A 111 -6.79 -6.97 25.08
CA ASN A 111 -6.80 -7.53 26.42
C ASN A 111 -7.50 -8.89 26.38
N ILE A 112 -6.73 -9.95 26.57
CA ILE A 112 -7.22 -11.32 26.48
C ILE A 112 -7.43 -11.88 27.88
N PRO A 113 -8.58 -12.44 28.23
CA PRO A 113 -8.76 -13.18 29.48
C PRO A 113 -7.79 -14.36 29.56
N GLY A 114 -6.94 -14.40 30.58
CA GLY A 114 -5.98 -15.47 30.81
C GLY A 114 -6.25 -16.18 32.14
N GLY A 115 -5.70 -17.39 32.32
CA GLY A 115 -5.92 -18.19 33.52
C GLY A 115 -5.40 -17.57 34.84
N GLN A 116 -4.52 -16.55 34.78
CA GLN A 116 -3.97 -15.83 35.93
C GLN A 116 -4.16 -14.29 35.82
N GLY A 117 -5.09 -13.83 34.96
CA GLY A 117 -5.34 -12.40 34.75
C GLY A 117 -5.55 -12.05 33.28
N VAL A 118 -5.32 -10.77 32.95
CA VAL A 118 -5.46 -10.26 31.58
C VAL A 118 -4.10 -10.22 30.90
N ILE A 119 -3.98 -10.86 29.74
CA ILE A 119 -2.83 -10.71 28.86
C ILE A 119 -3.06 -9.47 28.00
N ARG A 120 -2.22 -8.46 28.13
CA ARG A 120 -2.28 -7.23 27.35
C ARG A 120 -1.29 -7.28 26.21
N LEU A 121 -1.77 -7.08 24.99
CA LEU A 121 -0.96 -7.00 23.79
C LEU A 121 -0.99 -5.58 23.24
N ILE A 122 0.11 -5.15 22.63
CA ILE A 122 0.18 -3.92 21.84
C ILE A 122 0.18 -4.32 20.37
N ILE A 123 -0.79 -3.85 19.62
CA ILE A 123 -0.96 -4.23 18.22
C ILE A 123 -0.87 -3.00 17.34
N ASN A 124 -0.02 -3.09 16.31
CA ASN A 124 0.04 -2.17 15.20
C ASN A 124 -0.40 -2.89 13.93
N LEU A 125 -1.27 -2.26 13.14
CA LEU A 125 -1.70 -2.77 11.85
C LEU A 125 -1.44 -1.71 10.79
N GLU A 126 -0.71 -2.09 9.74
CA GLU A 126 -0.28 -1.23 8.65
C GLU A 126 -0.92 -1.70 7.34
N ALA A 127 -1.52 -0.77 6.59
CA ALA A 127 -2.04 -1.02 5.26
C ALA A 127 -1.03 -0.55 4.21
N GLN A 128 -0.41 -1.49 3.50
CA GLN A 128 0.62 -1.22 2.52
C GLN A 128 0.12 -1.55 1.10
N LYS A 129 0.07 -0.56 0.21
CA LYS A 129 -0.39 -0.77 -1.16
C LYS A 129 0.65 -1.51 -2.01
N SER A 130 1.90 -1.05 -2.00
CA SER A 130 2.97 -1.65 -2.80
C SER A 130 3.63 -2.82 -2.08
N TYR A 131 3.74 -3.97 -2.75
CA TYR A 131 4.47 -5.13 -2.24
C TYR A 131 5.96 -4.85 -2.00
N TYR A 132 6.59 -4.04 -2.86
CA TYR A 132 7.99 -3.63 -2.73
C TYR A 132 8.12 -2.11 -2.93
N PRO A 133 8.07 -1.31 -1.86
CA PRO A 133 8.17 0.15 -1.96
C PRO A 133 9.62 0.67 -2.07
N GLY A 134 10.58 -0.19 -2.44
CA GLY A 134 12.01 0.11 -2.51
C GLY A 134 12.84 -0.52 -1.38
N TYR A 135 12.19 -1.26 -0.49
CA TYR A 135 12.81 -2.02 0.62
C TYR A 135 11.93 -3.21 1.02
N GLU A 136 12.49 -4.13 1.80
CA GLU A 136 11.74 -5.26 2.36
C GLU A 136 10.83 -4.79 3.50
N ILE A 137 9.51 -4.98 3.36
CA ILE A 137 8.51 -4.53 4.34
C ILE A 137 8.74 -5.21 5.70
N VAL A 138 9.16 -6.46 5.72
CA VAL A 138 9.45 -7.18 6.97
C VAL A 138 10.53 -6.47 7.79
N THR A 139 11.55 -5.88 7.15
CA THR A 139 12.60 -5.11 7.83
C THR A 139 12.02 -3.87 8.50
N ARG A 140 11.08 -3.19 7.85
CA ARG A 140 10.33 -2.07 8.46
C ARG A 140 9.47 -2.56 9.62
N GLY A 141 8.82 -3.73 9.49
CA GLY A 141 8.07 -4.36 10.57
C GLY A 141 8.92 -4.67 11.81
N ILE A 142 10.16 -5.12 11.61
CA ILE A 142 11.12 -5.32 12.71
C ILE A 142 11.43 -3.99 13.41
N PHE A 143 11.72 -2.93 12.64
CA PHE A 143 12.00 -1.60 13.18
C PHE A 143 10.80 -1.05 13.97
N TYR A 144 9.58 -1.16 13.45
CA TYR A 144 8.36 -0.72 14.14
C TYR A 144 8.12 -1.51 15.44
N SER A 145 8.36 -2.82 15.43
CA SER A 145 8.25 -3.66 16.62
C SER A 145 9.27 -3.28 17.69
N ALA A 146 10.52 -3.01 17.30
CA ALA A 146 11.57 -2.56 18.23
C ALA A 146 11.19 -1.20 18.87
N ARG A 147 10.62 -0.29 18.10
CA ARG A 147 10.12 0.99 18.62
C ARG A 147 8.97 0.80 19.59
N MET A 148 7.99 -0.07 19.28
CA MET A 148 6.89 -0.38 20.22
C MET A 148 7.40 -1.01 21.52
N ILE A 149 8.46 -1.80 21.50
CA ILE A 149 9.12 -2.31 22.71
C ILE A 149 9.78 -1.18 23.49
N SER A 150 10.60 -0.36 22.82
CA SER A 150 11.33 0.75 23.45
C SER A 150 10.38 1.80 24.07
N ALA A 151 9.29 2.11 23.40
CA ALA A 151 8.28 3.08 23.83
C ALA A 151 7.50 2.67 25.09
N GLN A 152 7.63 1.43 25.53
CA GLN A 152 6.98 0.97 26.77
C GLN A 152 7.68 1.45 28.04
N LEU A 153 8.92 1.91 27.95
CA LEU A 153 9.63 2.51 29.09
C LEU A 153 8.91 3.80 29.52
N GLY A 154 8.53 3.86 30.79
CA GLY A 154 7.77 4.98 31.35
C GLY A 154 6.26 4.86 31.22
N THR A 155 5.73 3.91 30.43
CA THR A 155 4.31 3.63 30.24
C THR A 155 3.90 2.26 30.79
N GLU A 156 4.42 1.19 30.22
CA GLU A 156 4.10 -0.18 30.64
C GLU A 156 5.04 -0.67 31.75
N PHE A 157 6.27 -0.18 31.78
CA PHE A 157 7.25 -0.49 32.84
C PHE A 157 8.13 0.71 33.16
N THR A 158 8.71 0.71 34.37
CA THR A 158 9.65 1.74 34.84
C THR A 158 10.92 1.11 35.38
N HIS A 159 12.03 1.86 35.32
CA HIS A 159 13.34 1.42 35.80
C HIS A 159 13.76 0.07 35.20
N SER A 160 13.99 -0.95 36.05
CA SER A 160 14.43 -2.31 35.66
C SER A 160 13.30 -3.34 35.58
N GLY A 161 12.02 -2.88 35.49
CA GLY A 161 10.86 -3.76 35.39
C GLY A 161 10.68 -4.43 34.03
N TYR A 162 11.74 -4.92 33.41
CA TYR A 162 11.72 -5.51 32.05
C TYR A 162 10.77 -6.71 31.89
N ASN A 163 10.41 -7.40 33.00
CA ASN A 163 9.45 -8.49 32.93
C ASN A 163 8.04 -8.02 32.59
N ASP A 164 7.73 -6.73 32.81
CA ASP A 164 6.41 -6.14 32.53
C ASP A 164 6.24 -5.74 31.08
N ILE A 165 7.31 -5.86 30.26
CA ILE A 165 7.23 -5.59 28.82
C ILE A 165 6.12 -6.43 28.19
N LYS A 166 5.16 -5.74 27.57
CA LYS A 166 4.05 -6.36 26.84
C LYS A 166 4.53 -6.84 25.47
N LYS A 167 4.00 -7.97 25.02
CA LYS A 167 4.24 -8.48 23.68
C LYS A 167 3.64 -7.53 22.64
N VAL A 168 4.38 -7.29 21.58
CA VAL A 168 3.97 -6.45 20.45
C VAL A 168 3.70 -7.30 19.20
N TYR A 169 2.67 -6.94 18.48
CA TYR A 169 2.36 -7.46 17.16
C TYR A 169 2.42 -6.33 16.14
N SER A 170 3.19 -6.51 15.08
CA SER A 170 3.22 -5.61 13.93
C SER A 170 2.65 -6.35 12.72
N ILE A 171 1.40 -6.03 12.35
CA ILE A 171 0.64 -6.71 11.29
C ILE A 171 0.63 -5.83 10.06
N TRP A 172 1.06 -6.36 8.92
CA TRP A 172 1.20 -5.67 7.65
C TRP A 172 0.30 -6.30 6.61
N ILE A 173 -0.61 -5.53 6.02
CA ILE A 173 -1.48 -5.98 4.94
C ILE A 173 -0.98 -5.35 3.65
N CYS A 174 -0.41 -6.17 2.77
CA CYS A 174 0.03 -5.79 1.44
C CYS A 174 -1.09 -6.08 0.44
N MET A 175 -1.70 -5.04 -0.13
CA MET A 175 -2.93 -5.14 -0.92
C MET A 175 -2.74 -5.51 -2.39
N ASP A 176 -1.53 -5.39 -2.94
CA ASP A 176 -1.22 -5.68 -4.35
C ASP A 176 0.03 -6.57 -4.46
N ALA A 177 -0.08 -7.77 -3.91
CA ALA A 177 0.99 -8.76 -4.03
C ALA A 177 1.04 -9.30 -5.47
N PRO A 178 2.24 -9.46 -6.07
CA PRO A 178 2.37 -9.99 -7.41
C PRO A 178 1.90 -11.46 -7.48
N LYS A 179 1.38 -11.89 -8.63
CA LYS A 179 0.82 -13.25 -8.85
C LYS A 179 1.75 -14.36 -8.37
N LYS A 180 3.08 -14.18 -8.53
CA LYS A 180 4.08 -15.18 -8.11
C LYS A 180 4.18 -15.37 -6.60
N VAL A 181 3.76 -14.37 -5.82
CA VAL A 181 3.68 -14.41 -4.34
C VAL A 181 2.30 -14.91 -3.93
N GLY A 182 1.26 -14.41 -4.60
CA GLY A 182 -0.13 -14.78 -4.36
C GLY A 182 -0.66 -14.30 -3.02
N ASN A 183 -1.69 -14.97 -2.56
CA ASN A 183 -2.29 -14.80 -1.25
C ASN A 183 -1.48 -15.61 -0.22
N ALA A 184 -0.94 -14.94 0.82
CA ALA A 184 -0.07 -15.59 1.79
C ALA A 184 -0.10 -14.89 3.14
N ILE A 185 0.12 -15.66 4.21
CA ILE A 185 0.35 -15.14 5.56
C ILE A 185 1.66 -15.73 6.07
N ALA A 186 2.54 -14.87 6.58
CA ALA A 186 3.79 -15.28 7.20
C ALA A 186 3.96 -14.58 8.56
N GLU A 187 4.47 -15.32 9.55
CA GLU A 187 4.82 -14.80 10.87
C GLU A 187 6.33 -14.86 11.08
N TYR A 188 6.89 -13.76 11.59
CA TYR A 188 8.29 -13.66 12.02
C TYR A 188 8.30 -13.37 13.51
N ARG A 189 9.02 -14.19 14.28
CA ARG A 189 9.06 -14.08 15.74
C ARG A 189 10.41 -14.49 16.31
N LEU A 190 10.69 -14.06 17.52
CA LEU A 190 11.86 -14.54 18.27
C LEU A 190 11.65 -15.98 18.71
N GLN A 191 12.65 -16.81 18.50
CA GLN A 191 12.68 -18.18 18.98
C GLN A 191 14.02 -18.46 19.67
N LYS A 192 13.95 -19.20 20.76
CA LYS A 192 15.15 -19.70 21.42
C LYS A 192 15.70 -20.90 20.64
N HIS A 193 16.99 -20.88 20.38
CA HIS A 193 17.75 -22.02 19.87
C HIS A 193 18.92 -22.29 20.82
N ASP A 194 18.90 -23.43 21.48
CA ASP A 194 19.98 -23.82 22.41
C ASP A 194 21.21 -24.29 21.63
N ILE A 195 22.28 -23.51 21.64
CA ILE A 195 23.60 -23.93 21.13
C ILE A 195 24.21 -24.97 22.07
N LEU A 196 24.09 -24.73 23.36
CA LEU A 196 24.36 -25.68 24.41
C LEU A 196 23.19 -25.66 25.40
N PRO A 197 22.45 -26.76 25.58
CA PRO A 197 21.32 -26.82 26.50
C PRO A 197 21.66 -26.49 27.94
N GLY A 198 20.73 -25.86 28.68
CA GLY A 198 20.88 -25.57 30.10
C GLY A 198 20.28 -24.24 30.58
N ILE A 199 19.84 -23.37 29.71
CA ILE A 199 19.15 -22.11 30.08
C ILE A 199 17.65 -22.35 30.21
N PRO A 200 17.05 -22.27 31.43
CA PRO A 200 15.67 -22.65 31.69
C PRO A 200 14.66 -21.51 31.43
N ASP A 201 14.83 -20.78 30.33
CA ASP A 201 13.89 -19.66 29.99
C ASP A 201 12.52 -20.16 29.61
N LYS A 202 11.50 -19.45 30.08
CA LYS A 202 10.12 -19.66 29.64
C LYS A 202 9.86 -18.83 28.38
N PRO A 203 8.99 -19.31 27.45
CA PRO A 203 8.63 -18.56 26.25
C PRO A 203 8.18 -17.11 26.52
N GLU A 204 7.48 -16.88 27.62
CA GLU A 204 6.98 -15.55 28.01
C GLU A 204 8.11 -14.53 28.24
N ALA A 205 9.34 -14.99 28.52
CA ALA A 205 10.50 -14.13 28.72
C ALA A 205 11.03 -13.53 27.40
N TYR A 206 10.94 -14.27 26.28
CA TYR A 206 11.53 -13.86 24.99
C TYR A 206 10.54 -13.73 23.83
N ASP A 207 9.35 -14.33 23.89
CA ASP A 207 8.30 -14.20 22.86
C ASP A 207 7.58 -12.84 22.99
N LYS A 208 8.36 -11.75 22.78
CA LYS A 208 7.88 -10.37 22.95
C LYS A 208 7.58 -9.65 21.65
N ILE A 209 7.98 -10.21 20.50
CA ILE A 209 7.81 -9.59 19.17
C ILE A 209 7.26 -10.62 18.21
N SER A 210 6.22 -10.23 17.48
CA SER A 210 5.70 -10.95 16.30
C SER A 210 5.42 -9.96 15.19
N ILE A 211 5.95 -10.21 14.00
CA ILE A 211 5.63 -9.48 12.78
C ILE A 211 4.82 -10.40 11.89
N VAL A 212 3.65 -9.96 11.44
CA VAL A 212 2.79 -10.73 10.55
C VAL A 212 2.66 -10.01 9.21
N MET A 213 2.98 -10.73 8.14
CA MET A 213 2.83 -10.26 6.77
C MET A 213 1.63 -10.95 6.13
N ILE A 214 0.63 -10.18 5.72
CA ILE A 214 -0.55 -10.62 5.00
C ILE A 214 -0.46 -10.08 3.58
N ASN A 215 -0.31 -10.96 2.60
CA ASN A 215 -0.27 -10.60 1.19
C ASN A 215 -1.61 -10.93 0.54
N LEU A 216 -2.23 -9.93 -0.07
CA LEU A 216 -3.46 -10.06 -0.84
C LEU A 216 -3.16 -9.93 -2.33
N SER A 217 -3.75 -10.82 -3.12
CA SER A 217 -3.62 -10.80 -4.57
C SER A 217 -4.94 -11.23 -5.22
N ASP A 218 -5.56 -10.32 -5.95
CA ASP A 218 -6.76 -10.57 -6.77
C ASP A 218 -6.46 -11.45 -8.00
N LYS A 219 -5.18 -11.73 -8.24
CA LYS A 219 -4.65 -12.54 -9.36
C LYS A 219 -4.44 -14.00 -8.99
N ALA A 220 -4.73 -14.38 -7.76
CA ALA A 220 -4.55 -15.74 -7.23
C ALA A 220 -5.74 -16.12 -6.35
N GLU A 221 -6.20 -17.36 -6.50
CA GLU A 221 -7.23 -17.93 -5.62
C GLU A 221 -6.66 -18.27 -4.24
N THR A 222 -7.52 -18.33 -3.23
CA THR A 222 -7.17 -18.73 -1.87
C THR A 222 -8.33 -19.48 -1.22
N GLU A 223 -7.99 -20.48 -0.42
CA GLU A 223 -8.94 -21.21 0.43
C GLU A 223 -8.93 -20.69 1.89
N ASP A 224 -8.01 -19.78 2.22
CA ASP A 224 -7.95 -19.17 3.55
C ASP A 224 -9.06 -18.14 3.73
N GLY A 225 -9.90 -18.33 4.73
CA GLY A 225 -11.08 -17.50 4.97
C GLY A 225 -10.77 -16.03 5.23
N LEU A 226 -9.68 -15.70 5.93
CA LEU A 226 -9.27 -14.32 6.14
C LEU A 226 -8.80 -13.66 4.83
N LEU A 227 -7.95 -14.33 4.07
CA LEU A 227 -7.43 -13.79 2.81
C LEU A 227 -8.54 -13.58 1.79
N ASP A 228 -9.48 -14.53 1.70
CA ASP A 228 -10.63 -14.41 0.82
C ASP A 228 -11.57 -13.26 1.25
N MET A 229 -11.84 -13.14 2.55
CA MET A 229 -12.61 -12.03 3.11
C MET A 229 -11.97 -10.66 2.84
N LEU A 230 -10.66 -10.53 3.04
CA LEU A 230 -9.95 -9.28 2.80
C LEU A 230 -9.87 -8.95 1.29
N ASN A 231 -9.65 -9.96 0.41
CA ASN A 231 -9.72 -9.76 -1.03
C ASN A 231 -11.11 -9.30 -1.47
N LEU A 232 -12.18 -9.88 -0.90
CA LEU A 232 -13.54 -9.45 -1.15
C LEU A 232 -13.78 -8.00 -0.67
N LEU A 233 -13.31 -7.68 0.53
CA LEU A 233 -13.45 -6.34 1.14
C LEU A 233 -12.81 -5.25 0.28
N PHE A 234 -11.60 -5.49 -0.25
CA PHE A 234 -10.83 -4.53 -1.04
C PHE A 234 -11.00 -4.67 -2.56
N SER A 235 -11.83 -5.59 -3.04
CA SER A 235 -12.12 -5.73 -4.47
C SER A 235 -12.72 -4.44 -5.03
N ASP A 236 -12.25 -4.00 -6.18
CA ASP A 236 -12.82 -2.93 -6.99
C ASP A 236 -13.79 -3.44 -8.08
N LYS A 237 -13.95 -4.78 -8.18
CA LYS A 237 -14.73 -5.45 -9.25
C LYS A 237 -16.21 -5.64 -8.92
N ILE A 238 -16.63 -5.37 -7.69
CA ILE A 238 -17.99 -5.60 -7.19
C ILE A 238 -18.52 -4.38 -6.45
N THR A 239 -19.82 -4.17 -6.57
CA THR A 239 -20.50 -3.03 -5.94
C THR A 239 -20.53 -3.14 -4.41
N TYR A 240 -20.79 -2.01 -3.74
CA TYR A 240 -20.97 -2.00 -2.28
C TYR A 240 -22.04 -3.00 -1.80
N HIS A 241 -23.19 -3.07 -2.51
CA HIS A 241 -24.30 -3.95 -2.12
C HIS A 241 -23.90 -5.44 -2.21
N GLU A 242 -23.31 -5.85 -3.34
CA GLU A 242 -22.82 -7.23 -3.50
C GLU A 242 -21.73 -7.58 -2.49
N LYS A 243 -20.86 -6.64 -2.20
CA LYS A 243 -19.78 -6.80 -1.20
C LYS A 243 -20.36 -7.00 0.19
N LYS A 244 -21.33 -6.16 0.58
CA LYS A 244 -22.04 -6.25 1.86
C LYS A 244 -22.74 -7.60 2.01
N GLU A 245 -23.56 -7.97 1.03
CA GLU A 245 -24.30 -9.23 1.01
C GLU A 245 -23.36 -10.44 1.18
N LYS A 246 -22.29 -10.51 0.38
CA LYS A 246 -21.31 -11.61 0.46
C LYS A 246 -20.57 -11.64 1.80
N LEU A 247 -20.23 -10.48 2.39
CA LEU A 247 -19.56 -10.42 3.69
C LEU A 247 -20.49 -10.88 4.83
N GLU A 248 -21.77 -10.51 4.78
CA GLU A 248 -22.76 -10.94 5.77
C GLU A 248 -23.08 -12.43 5.61
N GLU A 249 -23.33 -12.93 4.40
CA GLU A 249 -23.75 -14.31 4.16
C GLU A 249 -22.61 -15.32 4.34
N LYS A 250 -21.44 -15.07 3.72
CA LYS A 250 -20.35 -16.02 3.70
C LYS A 250 -19.50 -16.00 4.96
N TYR A 251 -19.29 -14.81 5.54
CA TYR A 251 -18.40 -14.61 6.67
C TYR A 251 -19.12 -14.27 7.97
N GLN A 252 -20.46 -14.16 7.92
CA GLN A 252 -21.26 -13.74 9.07
C GLN A 252 -20.74 -12.44 9.72
N LEU A 253 -20.17 -11.57 8.86
CA LEU A 253 -19.62 -10.30 9.31
C LEU A 253 -20.77 -9.39 9.74
N HIS A 254 -20.82 -9.05 11.03
CA HIS A 254 -21.81 -8.10 11.51
C HIS A 254 -21.55 -6.71 10.90
N MET A 255 -22.45 -6.26 10.01
CA MET A 255 -22.35 -4.96 9.36
C MET A 255 -22.94 -3.88 10.26
N SER A 256 -22.14 -3.38 11.22
CA SER A 256 -22.52 -2.22 12.01
C SER A 256 -22.76 -0.99 11.13
N ASP A 257 -23.56 -0.03 11.61
CA ASP A 257 -23.82 1.22 10.87
C ASP A 257 -22.52 1.96 10.53
N GLN A 258 -21.54 1.91 11.43
CA GLN A 258 -20.25 2.55 11.23
C GLN A 258 -19.45 1.84 10.13
N LEU A 259 -19.30 0.52 10.21
CA LEU A 259 -18.61 -0.29 9.20
C LEU A 259 -19.26 -0.10 7.83
N GLY A 260 -20.60 -0.13 7.76
CA GLY A 260 -21.34 0.07 6.53
C GLY A 260 -21.08 1.43 5.89
N LYS A 261 -21.04 2.51 6.68
CA LYS A 261 -20.70 3.86 6.20
C LYS A 261 -19.28 3.93 5.68
N GLU A 262 -18.31 3.41 6.43
CA GLU A 262 -16.89 3.47 6.03
C GLU A 262 -16.64 2.63 4.75
N MET A 263 -17.26 1.46 4.62
CA MET A 263 -17.19 0.65 3.40
C MET A 263 -17.84 1.34 2.20
N HIS A 264 -19.00 1.97 2.37
CA HIS A 264 -19.66 2.69 1.29
C HIS A 264 -18.80 3.86 0.77
N LEU A 265 -18.19 4.63 1.69
CA LEU A 265 -17.26 5.70 1.33
C LEU A 265 -16.01 5.16 0.60
N MET A 266 -15.47 4.04 1.07
CA MET A 266 -14.32 3.38 0.42
C MET A 266 -14.66 2.95 -1.01
N CYS A 267 -15.81 2.33 -1.25
CA CYS A 267 -16.23 1.92 -2.58
C CYS A 267 -16.40 3.12 -3.52
N ASN A 268 -17.07 4.20 -3.07
CA ASN A 268 -17.23 5.41 -3.88
C ASN A 268 -15.88 6.05 -4.24
N LEU A 269 -14.89 6.03 -3.34
CA LEU A 269 -13.55 6.53 -3.63
C LEU A 269 -12.78 5.62 -4.58
N SER A 270 -13.01 4.31 -4.53
CA SER A 270 -12.44 3.34 -5.48
C SER A 270 -12.91 3.63 -6.90
N ASP A 271 -14.21 3.82 -7.09
CA ASP A 271 -14.81 4.16 -8.38
C ASP A 271 -14.22 5.45 -8.97
N LEU A 272 -14.02 6.47 -8.11
CA LEU A 272 -13.39 7.73 -8.53
C LEU A 272 -11.91 7.53 -8.93
N VAL A 273 -11.14 6.68 -8.23
CA VAL A 273 -9.75 6.37 -8.59
C VAL A 273 -9.70 5.70 -9.97
N GLU A 274 -10.61 4.77 -10.25
CA GLU A 274 -10.69 4.08 -11.53
C GLU A 274 -11.04 5.05 -12.66
N GLU A 275 -12.07 5.86 -12.48
CA GLU A 275 -12.50 6.86 -13.47
C GLU A 275 -11.38 7.83 -13.84
N HIS A 276 -10.70 8.40 -12.83
CA HIS A 276 -9.55 9.29 -13.04
C HIS A 276 -8.39 8.56 -13.74
N GLY A 277 -8.14 7.30 -13.41
CA GLY A 277 -7.12 6.47 -14.04
C GLY A 277 -7.40 6.26 -15.54
N ILE A 278 -8.64 5.94 -15.89
CA ILE A 278 -9.10 5.78 -17.28
C ILE A 278 -8.91 7.09 -18.04
N GLN A 279 -9.38 8.22 -17.49
CA GLN A 279 -9.26 9.53 -18.13
C GLN A 279 -7.79 9.91 -18.39
N GLN A 280 -6.89 9.69 -17.43
CA GLN A 280 -5.47 9.92 -17.64
C GLN A 280 -4.88 9.00 -18.71
N GLY A 281 -5.26 7.72 -18.71
CA GLY A 281 -4.86 6.76 -19.74
C GLY A 281 -5.25 7.20 -21.14
N ILE A 282 -6.49 7.64 -21.32
CA ILE A 282 -7.01 8.18 -22.60
C ILE A 282 -6.20 9.42 -23.03
N GLN A 283 -5.99 10.39 -22.14
CA GLN A 283 -5.23 11.61 -22.46
C GLN A 283 -3.79 11.30 -22.86
N GLN A 284 -3.10 10.42 -22.11
CA GLN A 284 -1.73 10.01 -22.44
C GLN A 284 -1.67 9.24 -23.76
N GLY A 285 -2.61 8.33 -24.00
CA GLY A 285 -2.74 7.58 -25.25
C GLY A 285 -2.96 8.51 -26.45
N MET A 286 -3.89 9.47 -26.33
CA MET A 286 -4.15 10.48 -27.36
C MET A 286 -2.90 11.33 -27.65
N LYS A 287 -2.22 11.84 -26.60
CA LYS A 287 -0.98 12.63 -26.75
C LYS A 287 0.11 11.85 -27.48
N ARG A 288 0.35 10.58 -27.09
CA ARG A 288 1.33 9.70 -27.75
C ARG A 288 0.94 9.40 -29.20
N GLY A 289 -0.37 9.13 -29.44
CA GLY A 289 -0.89 8.88 -30.78
C GLY A 289 -0.71 10.06 -31.71
N VAL A 290 -1.04 11.27 -31.26
CA VAL A 290 -0.83 12.52 -32.03
C VAL A 290 0.64 12.75 -32.32
N GLN A 291 1.53 12.63 -31.33
CA GLN A 291 2.98 12.79 -31.53
C GLN A 291 3.53 11.78 -32.53
N SER A 292 3.17 10.50 -32.39
CA SER A 292 3.57 9.44 -33.33
C SER A 292 3.01 9.67 -34.73
N GLY A 293 1.76 10.12 -34.83
CA GLY A 293 1.14 10.49 -36.11
C GLY A 293 1.86 11.63 -36.82
N ILE A 294 2.18 12.71 -36.08
CA ILE A 294 2.95 13.85 -36.61
C ILE A 294 4.34 13.42 -37.09
N GLN A 295 5.06 12.61 -36.29
CA GLN A 295 6.38 12.13 -36.70
C GLN A 295 6.34 11.26 -37.95
N ARG A 296 5.38 10.31 -38.02
CA ARG A 296 5.18 9.47 -39.20
C ARG A 296 4.78 10.29 -40.43
N GLY A 297 3.84 11.23 -40.26
CA GLY A 297 3.39 12.11 -41.33
C GLY A 297 4.54 12.98 -41.86
N ARG A 298 5.37 13.55 -41.00
CA ARG A 298 6.56 14.33 -41.41
C ARG A 298 7.56 13.46 -42.18
N LYS A 299 7.87 12.28 -41.67
CA LYS A 299 8.78 11.35 -42.36
C LYS A 299 8.25 10.96 -43.74
N TYR A 300 6.99 10.55 -43.82
CA TYR A 300 6.36 10.20 -45.08
C TYR A 300 6.32 11.37 -46.05
N GLY A 301 5.94 12.56 -45.61
CA GLY A 301 5.93 13.76 -46.44
C GLY A 301 7.33 14.18 -46.95
N MET A 302 8.36 14.01 -46.13
CA MET A 302 9.75 14.23 -46.56
C MET A 302 10.19 13.21 -47.62
N GLU A 303 9.94 11.93 -47.40
CA GLU A 303 10.24 10.85 -48.34
C GLU A 303 9.52 11.05 -49.70
N GLU A 304 8.25 11.39 -49.66
CA GLU A 304 7.46 11.65 -50.86
C GLU A 304 8.00 12.87 -51.67
N LYS A 305 8.34 13.96 -50.94
CA LYS A 305 8.93 15.13 -51.51
C LYS A 305 10.32 14.87 -52.11
N SER A 306 11.13 14.07 -51.42
CA SER A 306 12.43 13.64 -51.96
C SER A 306 12.30 12.85 -53.25
N ARG A 307 11.29 11.93 -53.32
CA ARG A 307 10.96 11.16 -54.53
C ARG A 307 10.53 12.05 -55.68
N GLU A 308 9.61 13.02 -55.41
CA GLU A 308 9.21 13.98 -56.43
C GLU A 308 10.35 14.79 -57.00
N ILE A 309 11.27 15.26 -56.11
CA ILE A 309 12.46 16.02 -56.53
C ILE A 309 13.36 15.13 -57.38
N ALA A 310 13.65 13.90 -56.97
CA ALA A 310 14.43 12.94 -57.73
C ALA A 310 13.85 12.69 -59.13
N LYS A 311 12.51 12.49 -59.21
CA LYS A 311 11.80 12.31 -60.45
C LYS A 311 11.92 13.53 -61.40
N LYS A 312 11.87 14.76 -60.89
CA LYS A 312 12.06 15.98 -61.67
C LYS A 312 13.51 16.11 -62.15
N LEU A 313 14.50 15.82 -61.28
CA LEU A 313 15.92 15.91 -61.66
C LEU A 313 16.29 14.87 -62.72
N LEU A 314 15.76 13.65 -62.64
CA LEU A 314 15.94 12.64 -63.69
C LEU A 314 15.37 13.08 -65.03
N LYS A 315 14.22 13.73 -65.06
CA LYS A 315 13.58 14.26 -66.31
C LYS A 315 14.38 15.40 -66.90
N LEU A 316 15.03 16.25 -66.12
CA LEU A 316 15.86 17.34 -66.57
C LEU A 316 17.19 16.87 -67.18
N GLY A 317 17.70 15.73 -66.78
CA GLY A 317 18.93 15.13 -67.35
C GLY A 317 20.21 15.94 -67.12
N THR A 318 20.19 16.89 -66.16
CA THR A 318 21.30 17.82 -65.92
C THR A 318 22.22 17.38 -64.81
N MET A 319 21.91 16.31 -64.03
CA MET A 319 22.66 15.81 -62.89
C MET A 319 22.94 14.31 -63.04
N SER A 320 24.05 13.83 -62.53
CA SER A 320 24.37 12.40 -62.43
C SER A 320 23.54 11.75 -61.36
N GLU A 321 23.41 10.40 -61.41
CA GLU A 321 22.67 9.63 -60.40
C GLU A 321 23.23 9.83 -59.00
N GLU A 322 24.54 9.91 -58.86
CA GLU A 322 25.22 10.12 -57.58
C GLU A 322 24.87 11.48 -56.98
N GLU A 323 24.81 12.53 -57.79
CA GLU A 323 24.39 13.86 -57.36
C GLU A 323 22.94 13.92 -56.96
N ILE A 324 22.03 13.17 -57.68
CA ILE A 324 20.61 13.07 -57.32
C ILE A 324 20.44 12.37 -56.00
N LEU A 325 21.14 11.26 -55.74
CA LEU A 325 21.12 10.57 -54.46
C LEU A 325 21.58 11.45 -53.32
N GLN A 326 22.65 12.22 -53.52
CA GLN A 326 23.21 13.13 -52.53
C GLN A 326 22.25 14.30 -52.20
N VAL A 327 21.56 14.86 -53.17
CA VAL A 327 20.64 15.99 -52.98
C VAL A 327 19.30 15.56 -52.39
N THR A 328 18.81 14.38 -52.75
CA THR A 328 17.47 13.91 -52.35
C THR A 328 17.46 12.98 -51.16
N GLU A 329 18.65 12.51 -50.75
CA GLU A 329 18.81 11.54 -49.62
C GLU A 329 17.98 10.26 -49.77
N ILE A 330 17.52 9.91 -50.99
CA ILE A 330 16.81 8.65 -51.24
C ILE A 330 17.80 7.51 -51.46
N SER A 331 17.38 6.27 -51.24
CA SER A 331 18.22 5.09 -51.50
C SER A 331 18.31 4.82 -52.99
N LYS A 332 19.41 4.12 -53.40
CA LYS A 332 19.59 3.68 -54.79
C LYS A 332 18.41 2.84 -55.29
N GLU A 333 17.90 1.91 -54.46
CA GLU A 333 16.74 1.10 -54.79
C GLU A 333 15.48 1.99 -55.05
N GLN A 334 15.32 3.06 -54.34
CA GLN A 334 14.21 4.00 -54.54
C GLN A 334 14.37 4.78 -55.84
N LEU A 335 15.60 5.17 -56.17
CA LEU A 335 15.91 5.86 -57.44
C LEU A 335 15.67 4.93 -58.63
N ASP A 336 16.11 3.66 -58.54
CA ASP A 336 15.87 2.66 -59.60
C ASP A 336 14.37 2.41 -59.86
N LYS A 337 13.58 2.29 -58.79
CA LYS A 337 12.10 2.22 -58.94
C LYS A 337 11.46 3.44 -59.55
N ILE A 338 12.02 4.63 -59.32
CA ILE A 338 11.55 5.85 -59.95
C ILE A 338 11.84 5.83 -61.44
N LYS A 339 13.03 5.32 -61.85
CA LYS A 339 13.41 5.19 -63.27
C LYS A 339 12.50 4.24 -64.03
N GLU A 340 12.13 3.10 -63.40
CA GLU A 340 11.19 2.15 -63.99
C GLU A 340 9.77 2.72 -64.27
N THR A 341 9.43 3.78 -63.58
CA THR A 341 8.12 4.42 -63.68
C THR A 341 8.11 5.73 -64.46
N LEU A 342 9.25 6.17 -65.04
CA LEU A 342 9.44 7.37 -65.86
C LEU A 342 9.23 7.14 -67.34
#